data_ccd269e858600eee317b2761d13e0c2a
#
_entry.id   ccd269e858600eee317b2761d13e0c2a
#
_cell.length_a   1.000
_cell.length_b   1.000
_cell.length_c   1.000
_cell.angle_alpha   90.00
_cell.angle_beta   90.00
_cell.angle_gamma   90.00
#
_symmetry.space_group_name_H-M   'P 1'
#
loop_
_entity.id
_entity.type
_entity.pdbx_description
1 polymer ?
#
loop_
_entity_poly.entity_id
_entity_poly.type
_entity_poly.pdbx_seq_one_letter_code
_entity_poly.pdbx_strand_id
1 'polypeptide(L)'
;MFRNRRRKIDRLDFVLAGAQKSGTTALHYFLSRHPDINMGDQQEIHFFDNDALFASEPDYEQLHKHYRLLPVSTIAGDCTPSYIYHEPAAERIWKYNPKIKLLITLRNPVERAFAHWNMQRFRGREPLDFFDAVREEQTRIAGAPPADARRFAYVDRGFYGRQLTRLFKFFRREQVKVVKFEDFRDNQRETLAAIFSFLGRNPLRLVRSKDRNVVPYERAMNWEERVFLYNLFAEDIATVERMLGWNCSDWKL
;
A
#
# COMPACT_ATOMS: atom_id res chain seq x y z
N MET A 1 23.66 1.06 -28.07
CA MET A 1 24.96 1.21 -27.40
C MET A 1 24.89 1.81 -25.99
N PHE A 2 23.73 1.93 -25.33
CA PHE A 2 23.56 2.59 -24.00
C PHE A 2 23.33 1.65 -22.81
N ARG A 3 23.30 0.32 -23.00
CA ARG A 3 22.94 -0.67 -21.95
C ARG A 3 23.96 -0.83 -20.81
N ASN A 4 25.18 -0.30 -20.91
CA ASN A 4 26.23 -0.53 -19.90
C ASN A 4 26.52 0.66 -18.97
N ARG A 5 25.86 1.80 -19.16
CA ARG A 5 26.04 2.91 -18.22
C ARG A 5 25.20 2.66 -16.97
N ARG A 6 25.84 2.69 -15.81
CA ARG A 6 25.21 2.58 -14.48
C ARG A 6 25.19 3.95 -13.82
N ARG A 7 24.15 4.20 -13.01
CA ARG A 7 24.01 5.41 -12.20
C ARG A 7 23.75 5.06 -10.74
N LYS A 8 24.20 5.89 -9.81
CA LYS A 8 23.66 5.97 -8.46
C LYS A 8 22.27 6.61 -8.57
N ILE A 9 21.31 6.18 -7.78
CA ILE A 9 20.01 6.88 -7.75
C ILE A 9 20.17 8.18 -6.97
N ASP A 10 19.48 9.20 -7.43
CA ASP A 10 19.30 10.49 -6.77
C ASP A 10 17.87 10.63 -6.23
N ARG A 11 16.94 9.85 -6.79
CA ARG A 11 15.53 9.82 -6.39
C ARG A 11 14.85 8.54 -6.87
N LEU A 12 13.76 8.17 -6.18
CA LEU A 12 12.84 7.14 -6.62
C LEU A 12 11.94 7.65 -7.74
N ASP A 13 11.60 6.77 -8.67
CA ASP A 13 10.68 7.05 -9.79
C ASP A 13 9.22 6.79 -9.40
N PHE A 14 8.99 5.84 -8.49
CA PHE A 14 7.65 5.51 -8.00
C PHE A 14 7.66 4.93 -6.59
N VAL A 15 6.49 4.93 -5.95
CA VAL A 15 6.24 4.28 -4.65
C VAL A 15 4.95 3.48 -4.71
N LEU A 16 4.97 2.22 -4.29
CA LEU A 16 3.80 1.43 -3.94
C LEU A 16 3.43 1.75 -2.48
N ALA A 17 2.56 2.75 -2.32
CA ALA A 17 2.30 3.40 -1.04
C ALA A 17 1.24 2.72 -0.15
N GLY A 18 0.55 1.71 -0.65
CA GLY A 18 -0.51 1.05 0.12
C GLY A 18 -1.53 0.29 -0.72
N ALA A 19 -2.60 -0.16 -0.08
CA ALA A 19 -2.84 -0.20 1.35
C ALA A 19 -2.36 -1.53 1.96
N GLN A 20 -2.06 -1.53 3.24
CA GLN A 20 -1.72 -2.76 3.95
C GLN A 20 -2.86 -3.80 3.85
N LYS A 21 -2.52 -5.06 3.61
CA LYS A 21 -3.45 -6.19 3.40
C LYS A 21 -4.28 -6.13 2.11
N SER A 22 -3.83 -5.35 1.13
CA SER A 22 -4.46 -5.22 -0.19
C SER A 22 -3.60 -5.80 -1.33
N GLY A 23 -2.78 -6.81 -1.06
CA GLY A 23 -1.99 -7.50 -2.09
C GLY A 23 -0.67 -6.84 -2.48
N THR A 24 -0.17 -5.87 -1.72
CA THR A 24 1.10 -5.16 -2.02
C THR A 24 2.32 -6.07 -2.08
N THR A 25 2.39 -7.14 -1.29
CA THR A 25 3.48 -8.13 -1.36
C THR A 25 3.48 -8.90 -2.68
N ALA A 26 2.30 -9.29 -3.18
CA ALA A 26 2.19 -9.95 -4.47
C ALA A 26 2.58 -8.98 -5.61
N LEU A 27 2.12 -7.74 -5.53
CA LEU A 27 2.48 -6.72 -6.53
C LEU A 27 3.97 -6.39 -6.50
N HIS A 28 4.57 -6.23 -5.31
CA HIS A 28 6.02 -6.07 -5.16
C HIS A 28 6.80 -7.21 -5.84
N TYR A 29 6.33 -8.45 -5.68
CA TYR A 29 6.94 -9.61 -6.33
C TYR A 29 6.97 -9.49 -7.86
N PHE A 30 5.88 -9.03 -8.50
CA PHE A 30 5.84 -8.84 -9.95
C PHE A 30 6.71 -7.65 -10.39
N LEU A 31 6.68 -6.55 -9.65
CA LEU A 31 7.53 -5.38 -9.91
C LEU A 31 9.02 -5.73 -9.83
N SER A 32 9.43 -6.48 -8.80
CA SER A 32 10.83 -6.89 -8.61
C SER A 32 11.36 -7.87 -9.66
N ARG A 33 10.48 -8.50 -10.43
CA ARG A 33 10.86 -9.40 -11.54
C ARG A 33 10.97 -8.71 -12.89
N HIS A 34 10.56 -7.44 -12.96
CA HIS A 34 10.69 -6.70 -14.21
C HIS A 34 12.16 -6.28 -14.43
N PRO A 35 12.77 -6.55 -15.60
CA PRO A 35 14.20 -6.28 -15.83
C PRO A 35 14.57 -4.79 -15.75
N ASP A 36 13.61 -3.90 -16.01
CA ASP A 36 13.81 -2.45 -15.99
C ASP A 36 13.23 -1.78 -14.73
N ILE A 37 12.93 -2.56 -13.67
CA ILE A 37 12.47 -2.05 -12.37
C ILE A 37 13.37 -2.58 -11.26
N ASN A 38 13.79 -1.71 -10.35
CA ASN A 38 14.51 -2.08 -9.14
C ASN A 38 13.70 -1.65 -7.91
N MET A 39 13.36 -2.62 -7.07
CA MET A 39 12.60 -2.42 -5.83
C MET A 39 13.48 -2.31 -4.58
N GLY A 40 14.79 -2.08 -4.76
CA GLY A 40 15.74 -2.09 -3.66
C GLY A 40 16.04 -3.51 -3.14
N ASP A 41 16.84 -3.57 -2.11
CA ASP A 41 17.23 -4.82 -1.42
C ASP A 41 16.35 -5.11 -0.19
N GLN A 42 15.48 -4.18 0.18
CA GLN A 42 14.56 -4.28 1.32
C GLN A 42 13.14 -3.93 0.90
N GLN A 43 12.18 -4.76 1.25
CA GLN A 43 10.75 -4.43 1.22
C GLN A 43 10.37 -3.72 2.53
N GLU A 44 9.47 -2.72 2.43
CA GLU A 44 9.02 -1.90 3.57
C GLU A 44 10.19 -1.18 4.25
N ILE A 45 10.83 -0.26 3.51
CA ILE A 45 11.95 0.56 4.02
C ILE A 45 11.51 1.46 5.17
N HIS A 46 10.23 1.87 5.21
CA HIS A 46 9.69 2.73 6.26
C HIS A 46 10.43 4.07 6.42
N PHE A 47 10.88 4.66 5.30
CA PHE A 47 11.57 5.95 5.33
C PHE A 47 10.58 7.11 5.56
N PHE A 48 9.56 7.26 4.71
CA PHE A 48 8.64 8.40 4.74
C PHE A 48 7.60 8.37 5.88
N ASP A 49 7.39 7.24 6.53
CA ASP A 49 6.53 7.09 7.70
C ASP A 49 7.28 6.95 9.03
N ASN A 50 8.57 7.27 9.03
CA ASN A 50 9.40 7.32 10.23
C ASN A 50 9.63 8.78 10.63
N ASP A 51 8.89 9.24 11.64
CA ASP A 51 8.93 10.64 12.08
C ASP A 51 10.30 11.08 12.60
N ALA A 52 11.08 10.15 13.17
CA ALA A 52 12.43 10.46 13.65
C ALA A 52 13.38 10.89 12.53
N LEU A 53 13.21 10.36 11.31
CA LEU A 53 14.02 10.76 10.15
C LEU A 53 13.66 12.15 9.61
N PHE A 54 12.55 12.73 10.06
CA PHE A 54 12.03 14.03 9.64
C PHE A 54 11.95 15.04 10.79
N ALA A 55 12.56 14.73 11.92
CA ALA A 55 12.70 15.67 13.03
C ALA A 55 13.66 16.83 12.70
N SER A 56 14.54 16.64 11.74
CA SER A 56 15.42 17.63 11.11
C SER A 56 15.38 17.47 9.60
N GLU A 57 16.27 18.13 8.86
CA GLU A 57 16.42 17.91 7.41
C GLU A 57 16.72 16.43 7.13
N PRO A 58 15.91 15.75 6.31
CA PRO A 58 16.06 14.29 6.10
C PRO A 58 17.30 13.96 5.27
N ASP A 59 18.06 12.98 5.74
CA ASP A 59 19.16 12.39 4.97
C ASP A 59 18.64 11.29 4.03
N TYR A 60 18.44 11.63 2.77
CA TYR A 60 17.94 10.70 1.75
C TYR A 60 18.95 9.60 1.37
N GLU A 61 20.23 9.70 1.74
CA GLU A 61 21.18 8.61 1.55
C GLU A 61 20.77 7.36 2.36
N GLN A 62 20.05 7.54 3.46
CA GLN A 62 19.48 6.42 4.22
C GLN A 62 18.39 5.67 3.45
N LEU A 63 17.71 6.31 2.52
CA LEU A 63 16.80 5.66 1.57
C LEU A 63 17.59 5.07 0.39
N HIS A 64 18.51 5.84 -0.17
CA HIS A 64 19.21 5.49 -1.41
C HIS A 64 20.20 4.32 -1.23
N LYS A 65 20.72 4.07 -0.01
CA LYS A 65 21.61 2.93 0.28
C LYS A 65 21.01 1.55 -0.05
N HIS A 66 19.66 1.46 -0.09
CA HIS A 66 18.94 0.24 -0.47
C HIS A 66 19.00 -0.05 -1.98
N TYR A 67 19.58 0.85 -2.76
CA TYR A 67 19.66 0.73 -4.21
C TYR A 67 21.12 0.73 -4.67
N ARG A 68 21.54 -0.38 -5.27
CA ARG A 68 22.87 -0.46 -5.90
C ARG A 68 22.91 0.39 -7.16
N LEU A 69 24.10 0.47 -7.78
CA LEU A 69 24.24 1.09 -9.10
C LEU A 69 23.33 0.42 -10.12
N LEU A 70 22.44 1.21 -10.73
CA LEU A 70 21.42 0.74 -11.67
C LEU A 70 21.79 1.06 -13.11
N PRO A 71 21.40 0.21 -14.09
CA PRO A 71 21.39 0.64 -15.49
C PRO A 71 20.58 1.93 -15.65
N VAL A 72 21.02 2.82 -16.54
CA VAL A 72 20.35 4.14 -16.72
C VAL A 72 18.88 4.01 -17.14
N SER A 73 18.54 2.91 -17.83
CA SER A 73 17.16 2.61 -18.26
C SER A 73 16.25 2.10 -17.15
N THR A 74 16.80 1.71 -16.01
CA THR A 74 16.04 1.11 -14.90
C THR A 74 15.42 2.20 -14.02
N ILE A 75 14.14 2.04 -13.67
CA ILE A 75 13.46 2.87 -12.67
C ILE A 75 13.57 2.23 -11.27
N ALA A 76 13.62 3.08 -10.25
CA ALA A 76 13.68 2.67 -8.86
C ALA A 76 12.34 2.91 -8.16
N GLY A 77 11.89 1.93 -7.37
CA GLY A 77 10.65 2.03 -6.60
C GLY A 77 10.78 1.48 -5.20
N ASP A 78 10.03 2.05 -4.26
CA ASP A 78 9.83 1.53 -2.90
C ASP A 78 8.45 0.91 -2.74
N CYS A 79 8.32 -0.04 -1.81
CA CYS A 79 7.05 -0.65 -1.43
C CYS A 79 6.90 -0.61 0.08
N THR A 80 6.20 0.40 0.58
CA THR A 80 5.87 0.54 2.01
C THR A 80 4.38 0.86 2.18
N PRO A 81 3.53 -0.15 2.47
CA PRO A 81 2.07 -0.02 2.42
C PRO A 81 1.46 0.91 3.47
N SER A 82 2.22 1.35 4.45
CA SER A 82 1.78 2.30 5.47
C SER A 82 1.83 3.77 5.02
N TYR A 83 2.47 4.10 3.91
CA TYR A 83 2.62 5.49 3.50
C TYR A 83 1.29 6.19 3.20
N ILE A 84 0.33 5.49 2.57
CA ILE A 84 -1.00 6.09 2.33
C ILE A 84 -1.73 6.43 3.63
N TYR A 85 -1.50 5.64 4.68
CA TYR A 85 -2.14 5.80 5.98
C TYR A 85 -1.46 6.88 6.83
N HIS A 86 -0.13 6.91 6.85
CA HIS A 86 0.64 7.86 7.67
C HIS A 86 0.49 9.28 7.14
N GLU A 87 -0.08 10.17 7.95
CA GLU A 87 -0.50 11.51 7.47
C GLU A 87 0.61 12.33 6.83
N PRO A 88 1.81 12.45 7.41
CA PRO A 88 2.88 13.26 6.81
C PRO A 88 3.52 12.66 5.56
N ALA A 89 3.35 11.33 5.32
CA ALA A 89 4.10 10.65 4.26
C ALA A 89 3.81 11.20 2.86
N ALA A 90 2.58 11.57 2.56
CA ALA A 90 2.22 12.13 1.26
C ALA A 90 2.98 13.42 0.95
N GLU A 91 3.07 14.34 1.90
CA GLU A 91 3.83 15.59 1.77
C GLU A 91 5.33 15.31 1.67
N ARG A 92 5.87 14.42 2.50
CA ARG A 92 7.29 14.04 2.51
C ARG A 92 7.72 13.44 1.17
N ILE A 93 6.92 12.54 0.61
CA ILE A 93 7.17 11.95 -0.71
C ILE A 93 7.12 13.03 -1.80
N TRP A 94 6.16 13.95 -1.74
CA TRP A 94 6.06 15.05 -2.69
C TRP A 94 7.26 16.01 -2.60
N LYS A 95 7.69 16.39 -1.40
CA LYS A 95 8.88 17.21 -1.19
C LYS A 95 10.15 16.55 -1.71
N TYR A 96 10.27 15.23 -1.50
CA TYR A 96 11.39 14.43 -2.02
C TYR A 96 11.43 14.39 -3.55
N ASN A 97 10.31 14.13 -4.19
CA ASN A 97 10.21 14.12 -5.64
C ASN A 97 8.80 14.50 -6.12
N PRO A 98 8.54 15.76 -6.50
CA PRO A 98 7.21 16.20 -6.96
C PRO A 98 6.70 15.50 -8.25
N LYS A 99 7.58 14.78 -8.96
CA LYS A 99 7.25 14.04 -10.20
C LYS A 99 7.08 12.54 -9.98
N ILE A 100 7.24 12.07 -8.74
CA ILE A 100 7.14 10.65 -8.41
C ILE A 100 5.74 10.09 -8.75
N LYS A 101 5.70 8.85 -9.21
CA LYS A 101 4.44 8.13 -9.43
C LYS A 101 4.05 7.34 -8.19
N LEU A 102 2.77 7.35 -7.86
CA LEU A 102 2.23 6.57 -6.76
C LEU A 102 1.37 5.43 -7.28
N LEU A 103 1.64 4.25 -6.76
CA LEU A 103 0.86 3.04 -7.01
C LEU A 103 0.18 2.64 -5.70
N ILE A 104 -1.11 2.39 -5.75
CA ILE A 104 -1.93 2.06 -4.59
C ILE A 104 -2.83 0.90 -4.95
N THR A 105 -2.93 -0.09 -4.08
CA THR A 105 -3.93 -1.15 -4.16
C THR A 105 -4.92 -1.00 -3.01
N LEU A 106 -6.20 -1.03 -3.31
CA LEU A 106 -7.28 -1.00 -2.32
C LEU A 106 -8.08 -2.30 -2.39
N ARG A 107 -8.46 -2.82 -1.25
CA ARG A 107 -9.27 -4.03 -1.08
C ARG A 107 -10.56 -3.67 -0.35
N ASN A 108 -11.62 -4.47 -0.50
CA ASN A 108 -12.79 -4.37 0.37
C ASN A 108 -12.34 -4.06 1.82
N PRO A 109 -12.70 -2.91 2.40
CA PRO A 109 -12.16 -2.48 3.69
C PRO A 109 -12.56 -3.39 4.85
N VAL A 110 -13.70 -4.08 4.75
CA VAL A 110 -14.16 -5.09 5.70
C VAL A 110 -13.21 -6.29 5.70
N GLU A 111 -12.95 -6.83 4.51
CA GLU A 111 -12.02 -7.95 4.34
C GLU A 111 -10.58 -7.58 4.71
N ARG A 112 -10.18 -6.33 4.44
CA ARG A 112 -8.86 -5.83 4.81
C ARG A 112 -8.68 -5.76 6.33
N ALA A 113 -9.71 -5.25 7.05
CA ALA A 113 -9.68 -5.13 8.51
C ALA A 113 -9.53 -6.51 9.16
N PHE A 114 -10.34 -7.48 8.73
CA PHE A 114 -10.27 -8.86 9.21
C PHE A 114 -8.93 -9.52 8.90
N ALA A 115 -8.41 -9.33 7.68
CA ALA A 115 -7.09 -9.85 7.30
C ALA A 115 -5.94 -9.20 8.10
N HIS A 116 -6.11 -7.96 8.56
CA HIS A 116 -5.12 -7.30 9.41
C HIS A 116 -5.14 -7.87 10.83
N TRP A 117 -6.33 -8.01 11.43
CA TRP A 117 -6.50 -8.64 12.73
C TRP A 117 -5.95 -10.08 12.72
N ASN A 118 -6.35 -10.90 11.74
CA ASN A 118 -5.87 -12.28 11.62
C ASN A 118 -4.33 -12.37 11.53
N MET A 119 -3.71 -11.42 10.82
CA MET A 119 -2.24 -11.34 10.77
C MET A 119 -1.63 -11.04 12.16
N GLN A 120 -2.25 -10.18 12.97
CA GLN A 120 -1.75 -9.87 14.32
C GLN A 120 -1.99 -11.04 15.28
N ARG A 121 -3.12 -11.74 15.15
CA ARG A 121 -3.40 -13.01 15.86
C ARG A 121 -2.33 -14.05 15.56
N PHE A 122 -2.08 -14.31 14.30
CA PHE A 122 -1.06 -15.28 13.84
C PHE A 122 0.34 -14.95 14.36
N ARG A 123 0.63 -13.67 14.56
CA ARG A 123 1.91 -13.20 15.14
C ARG A 123 1.94 -13.22 16.67
N GLY A 124 0.87 -13.66 17.32
CA GLY A 124 0.75 -13.66 18.78
C GLY A 124 0.70 -12.26 19.41
N ARG A 125 0.30 -11.24 18.63
CA ARG A 125 0.30 -9.82 19.05
C ARG A 125 -1.08 -9.27 19.38
N GLU A 126 -2.14 -9.99 19.02
CA GLU A 126 -3.53 -9.62 19.27
C GLU A 126 -4.20 -10.67 20.14
N PRO A 127 -4.50 -10.39 21.42
CA PRO A 127 -5.16 -11.34 22.31
C PRO A 127 -6.68 -11.34 22.15
N LEU A 128 -7.28 -10.21 21.69
CA LEU A 128 -8.72 -10.05 21.61
C LEU A 128 -9.31 -10.75 20.37
N ASP A 129 -10.55 -11.21 20.51
CA ASP A 129 -11.30 -11.61 19.32
C ASP A 129 -11.60 -10.39 18.43
N PHE A 130 -11.94 -10.64 17.16
CA PHE A 130 -12.00 -9.59 16.15
C PHE A 130 -12.99 -8.48 16.51
N PHE A 131 -14.17 -8.84 16.99
CA PHE A 131 -15.20 -7.85 17.29
C PHE A 131 -14.81 -6.94 18.48
N ASP A 132 -14.20 -7.53 19.50
CA ASP A 132 -13.69 -6.76 20.65
C ASP A 132 -12.49 -5.90 20.25
N ALA A 133 -11.57 -6.44 19.45
CA ALA A 133 -10.43 -5.70 18.94
C ALA A 133 -10.84 -4.46 18.12
N VAL A 134 -11.92 -4.57 17.33
CA VAL A 134 -12.48 -3.47 16.55
C VAL A 134 -13.18 -2.43 17.44
N ARG A 135 -13.93 -2.86 18.45
CA ARG A 135 -14.61 -1.96 19.40
C ARG A 135 -13.63 -1.15 20.23
N GLU A 136 -12.55 -1.78 20.66
CA GLU A 136 -11.53 -1.14 21.48
C GLU A 136 -10.48 -0.35 20.65
N GLU A 137 -10.53 -0.42 19.33
CA GLU A 137 -9.52 0.15 18.46
C GLU A 137 -9.24 1.62 18.77
N GLN A 138 -10.27 2.46 18.87
CA GLN A 138 -10.10 3.90 19.09
C GLN A 138 -9.37 4.20 20.40
N THR A 139 -9.72 3.50 21.47
CA THR A 139 -9.05 3.64 22.77
C THR A 139 -7.59 3.19 22.68
N ARG A 140 -7.34 2.08 22.01
CA ARG A 140 -5.99 1.49 21.86
C ARG A 140 -5.06 2.37 21.02
N ILE A 141 -5.56 2.98 19.93
CA ILE A 141 -4.73 3.84 19.08
C ILE A 141 -4.50 5.23 19.68
N ALA A 142 -5.47 5.79 20.42
CA ALA A 142 -5.34 7.10 21.04
C ALA A 142 -4.27 7.14 22.15
N GLY A 143 -4.08 6.06 22.88
CA GLY A 143 -3.11 5.96 23.98
C GLY A 143 -1.76 5.37 23.59
N ALA A 144 -1.58 4.92 22.35
CA ALA A 144 -0.39 4.17 21.95
C ALA A 144 0.65 5.04 21.21
N PRO A 145 1.95 4.72 21.35
CA PRO A 145 2.96 5.28 20.45
C PRO A 145 2.60 5.01 18.97
N PRO A 146 3.00 5.88 18.02
CA PRO A 146 2.59 5.78 16.62
C PRO A 146 2.84 4.40 15.95
N ALA A 147 3.92 3.72 16.34
CA ALA A 147 4.25 2.39 15.83
C ALA A 147 3.24 1.32 16.31
N ASP A 148 2.81 1.40 17.57
CA ASP A 148 1.85 0.48 18.17
C ASP A 148 0.41 0.84 17.76
N ALA A 149 0.08 2.13 17.68
CA ALA A 149 -1.19 2.59 17.13
C ALA A 149 -1.41 2.00 15.71
N ARG A 150 -0.39 2.05 14.86
CA ARG A 150 -0.45 1.44 13.52
C ARG A 150 -0.68 -0.08 13.53
N ARG A 151 -0.31 -0.77 14.60
CA ARG A 151 -0.50 -2.22 14.75
C ARG A 151 -1.96 -2.59 14.92
N PHE A 152 -2.71 -1.78 15.64
CA PHE A 152 -4.10 -2.05 16.05
C PHE A 152 -5.14 -1.30 15.23
N ALA A 153 -4.74 -0.48 14.26
CA ALA A 153 -5.65 0.29 13.39
C ALA A 153 -6.32 -0.61 12.33
N TYR A 154 -7.22 -1.49 12.77
CA TYR A 154 -7.93 -2.43 11.90
C TYR A 154 -8.97 -1.73 11.04
N VAL A 155 -9.79 -0.86 11.63
CA VAL A 155 -10.84 -0.09 10.95
C VAL A 155 -10.26 1.18 10.36
N ASP A 156 -9.50 1.93 11.14
CA ASP A 156 -9.01 3.26 10.80
C ASP A 156 -8.24 3.30 9.46
N ARG A 157 -7.44 2.29 9.18
CA ARG A 157 -6.75 2.12 7.90
C ARG A 157 -7.66 1.79 6.71
N GLY A 158 -8.92 1.45 6.96
CA GLY A 158 -9.91 1.15 5.93
C GLY A 158 -10.63 2.36 5.38
N PHE A 159 -10.52 3.52 6.02
CA PHE A 159 -11.11 4.77 5.53
C PHE A 159 -10.26 5.37 4.41
N TYR A 160 -10.41 4.83 3.21
CA TYR A 160 -9.59 5.18 2.05
C TYR A 160 -9.91 6.56 1.47
N GLY A 161 -11.17 7.00 1.56
CA GLY A 161 -11.61 8.29 1.01
C GLY A 161 -10.81 9.45 1.60
N ARG A 162 -10.62 9.48 2.94
CA ARG A 162 -9.80 10.51 3.59
C ARG A 162 -8.31 10.39 3.25
N GLN A 163 -7.79 9.16 3.07
CA GLN A 163 -6.41 8.93 2.70
C GLN A 163 -6.13 9.40 1.25
N LEU A 164 -7.02 9.08 0.33
CA LEU A 164 -6.96 9.55 -1.06
C LEU A 164 -7.14 11.07 -1.16
N THR A 165 -8.07 11.65 -0.39
CA THR A 165 -8.26 13.11 -0.34
C THR A 165 -6.98 13.81 0.08
N ARG A 166 -6.30 13.31 1.11
CA ARG A 166 -5.01 13.84 1.55
C ARG A 166 -3.94 13.71 0.48
N LEU A 167 -3.86 12.56 -0.17
CA LEU A 167 -2.87 12.29 -1.21
C LEU A 167 -3.05 13.23 -2.42
N PHE A 168 -4.30 13.45 -2.86
CA PHE A 168 -4.60 14.32 -3.99
C PHE A 168 -4.42 15.82 -3.70
N LYS A 169 -4.11 16.23 -2.47
CA LYS A 169 -3.64 17.60 -2.18
C LYS A 169 -2.24 17.85 -2.74
N PHE A 170 -1.42 16.83 -2.86
CA PHE A 170 -0.02 16.93 -3.29
C PHE A 170 0.22 16.40 -4.71
N PHE A 171 -0.53 15.38 -5.14
CA PHE A 171 -0.30 14.67 -6.39
C PHE A 171 -1.45 14.85 -7.37
N ARG A 172 -1.11 15.12 -8.63
CA ARG A 172 -2.09 15.14 -9.71
C ARG A 172 -2.59 13.73 -10.02
N ARG A 173 -3.78 13.64 -10.60
CA ARG A 173 -4.44 12.37 -10.89
C ARG A 173 -3.58 11.44 -11.75
N GLU A 174 -2.87 12.00 -12.71
CA GLU A 174 -2.01 11.26 -13.66
C GLU A 174 -0.79 10.64 -12.98
N GLN A 175 -0.41 11.13 -11.79
CA GLN A 175 0.71 10.58 -11.00
C GLN A 175 0.28 9.42 -10.10
N VAL A 176 -1.02 9.16 -9.96
CA VAL A 176 -1.55 8.18 -9.01
C VAL A 176 -2.33 7.10 -9.73
N LYS A 177 -1.85 5.88 -9.69
CA LYS A 177 -2.56 4.69 -10.16
C LYS A 177 -3.14 3.95 -8.95
N VAL A 178 -4.46 3.95 -8.83
CA VAL A 178 -5.18 3.14 -7.84
C VAL A 178 -5.70 1.89 -8.53
N VAL A 179 -5.51 0.74 -7.90
CA VAL A 179 -5.88 -0.59 -8.40
C VAL A 179 -6.80 -1.25 -7.37
N LYS A 180 -7.89 -1.81 -7.82
CA LYS A 180 -8.76 -2.64 -6.99
C LYS A 180 -8.09 -4.02 -6.80
N PHE A 181 -7.97 -4.48 -5.57
CA PHE A 181 -7.32 -5.75 -5.26
C PHE A 181 -8.04 -6.94 -5.92
N GLU A 182 -9.37 -6.86 -5.97
CA GLU A 182 -10.22 -7.86 -6.59
C GLU A 182 -9.92 -7.99 -8.08
N ASP A 183 -9.74 -6.87 -8.80
CA ASP A 183 -9.33 -6.87 -10.21
C ASP A 183 -7.90 -7.42 -10.37
N PHE A 184 -6.99 -7.09 -9.46
CA PHE A 184 -5.63 -7.63 -9.47
C PHE A 184 -5.62 -9.14 -9.23
N ARG A 185 -6.52 -9.66 -8.38
CA ARG A 185 -6.68 -11.09 -8.10
C ARG A 185 -7.28 -11.83 -9.31
N ASP A 186 -8.36 -11.30 -9.87
CA ASP A 186 -9.19 -11.99 -10.85
C ASP A 186 -8.73 -11.76 -12.31
N ASN A 187 -8.20 -10.57 -12.60
CA ASN A 187 -7.71 -10.13 -13.91
C ASN A 187 -6.24 -9.70 -13.85
N GLN A 188 -5.39 -10.57 -13.26
CA GLN A 188 -4.01 -10.24 -12.91
C GLN A 188 -3.18 -9.73 -14.09
N ARG A 189 -3.34 -10.38 -15.27
CA ARG A 189 -2.54 -10.05 -16.46
C ARG A 189 -2.81 -8.63 -16.97
N GLU A 190 -4.08 -8.30 -17.11
CA GLU A 190 -4.56 -7.01 -17.59
C GLU A 190 -4.20 -5.90 -16.61
N THR A 191 -4.38 -6.18 -15.31
CA THR A 191 -4.03 -5.25 -14.23
C THR A 191 -2.53 -4.97 -14.19
N LEU A 192 -1.68 -6.00 -14.31
CA LEU A 192 -0.23 -5.83 -14.36
C LEU A 192 0.20 -5.07 -15.62
N ALA A 193 -0.40 -5.36 -16.78
CA ALA A 193 -0.10 -4.63 -18.00
C ALA A 193 -0.42 -3.12 -17.86
N ALA A 194 -1.55 -2.79 -17.24
CA ALA A 194 -1.94 -1.40 -16.96
C ALA A 194 -0.98 -0.73 -15.95
N ILE A 195 -0.48 -1.46 -14.95
CA ILE A 195 0.50 -0.96 -13.98
C ILE A 195 1.85 -0.69 -14.68
N PHE A 196 2.36 -1.63 -15.47
CA PHE A 196 3.62 -1.43 -16.20
C PHE A 196 3.53 -0.28 -17.19
N SER A 197 2.42 -0.18 -17.93
CA SER A 197 2.16 0.96 -18.83
C SER A 197 2.16 2.29 -18.08
N PHE A 198 1.49 2.36 -16.91
CA PHE A 198 1.51 3.54 -16.04
C PHE A 198 2.94 3.89 -15.62
N LEU A 199 3.78 2.92 -15.30
CA LEU A 199 5.19 3.13 -14.96
C LEU A 199 6.07 3.41 -16.19
N GLY A 200 5.53 3.39 -17.40
CA GLY A 200 6.27 3.58 -18.65
C GLY A 200 7.15 2.38 -19.00
N ARG A 201 6.70 1.17 -18.67
CA ARG A 201 7.39 -0.09 -18.92
C ARG A 201 6.54 -1.03 -19.78
N ASN A 202 7.20 -1.88 -20.53
CA ASN A 202 6.51 -2.90 -21.31
C ASN A 202 5.94 -3.99 -20.40
N PRO A 203 4.79 -4.60 -20.73
CA PRO A 203 4.27 -5.72 -19.95
C PRO A 203 5.25 -6.89 -19.90
N LEU A 204 5.36 -7.55 -18.74
CA LEU A 204 6.08 -8.81 -18.63
C LEU A 204 5.35 -9.92 -19.39
N ARG A 205 6.09 -10.77 -20.09
CA ARG A 205 5.60 -12.11 -20.47
C ARG A 205 5.44 -12.92 -19.19
N LEU A 206 4.21 -13.28 -18.88
CA LEU A 206 3.77 -13.73 -17.54
C LEU A 206 4.57 -14.89 -16.96
N VAL A 207 4.92 -14.68 -15.70
CA VAL A 207 5.19 -15.75 -14.73
C VAL A 207 3.87 -16.01 -13.97
N ARG A 208 3.36 -17.25 -13.96
CA ARG A 208 2.21 -17.62 -13.12
C ARG A 208 2.51 -17.25 -11.67
N SER A 209 1.60 -16.52 -11.06
CA SER A 209 1.68 -16.26 -9.62
C SER A 209 1.26 -17.51 -8.87
N LYS A 210 2.03 -17.84 -7.83
CA LYS A 210 1.52 -18.63 -6.71
C LYS A 210 1.02 -17.63 -5.67
N ASP A 211 -0.10 -17.94 -5.03
CA ASP A 211 -0.57 -17.17 -3.88
C ASP A 211 0.56 -17.02 -2.87
N ARG A 212 0.86 -15.77 -2.52
CA ARG A 212 1.97 -15.46 -1.62
C ARG A 212 1.44 -14.78 -0.37
N ASN A 213 1.98 -15.17 0.78
CA ASN A 213 1.63 -14.63 2.10
C ASN A 213 0.13 -14.81 2.46
N VAL A 214 -0.47 -15.92 2.06
CA VAL A 214 -1.76 -16.32 2.61
C VAL A 214 -1.51 -16.80 4.04
N VAL A 215 -1.85 -15.97 5.01
CA VAL A 215 -1.90 -16.37 6.41
C VAL A 215 -3.19 -17.15 6.60
N PRO A 216 -3.14 -18.39 7.10
CA PRO A 216 -4.36 -19.15 7.41
C PRO A 216 -5.24 -18.34 8.36
N TYR A 217 -6.54 -18.33 8.09
CA TYR A 217 -7.48 -17.68 8.99
C TYR A 217 -7.81 -18.63 10.15
N GLU A 218 -7.76 -18.10 11.38
CA GLU A 218 -8.16 -18.84 12.58
C GLU A 218 -9.64 -19.24 12.52
N ARG A 219 -10.47 -18.34 11.98
CA ARG A 219 -11.88 -18.54 11.72
C ARG A 219 -12.37 -17.69 10.55
N ALA A 220 -13.57 -17.94 10.08
CA ALA A 220 -14.25 -17.01 9.17
C ALA A 220 -14.82 -15.80 9.95
N MET A 221 -14.97 -14.67 9.26
CA MET A 221 -15.74 -13.53 9.75
C MET A 221 -17.22 -13.91 9.81
N ASN A 222 -17.88 -13.63 10.93
CA ASN A 222 -19.31 -13.87 11.04
C ASN A 222 -20.13 -12.74 10.40
N TRP A 223 -21.45 -12.97 10.28
CA TRP A 223 -22.34 -12.01 9.61
C TRP A 223 -22.49 -10.69 10.38
N GLU A 224 -22.58 -10.72 11.70
CA GLU A 224 -22.72 -9.53 12.54
C GLU A 224 -21.48 -8.63 12.43
N GLU A 225 -20.29 -9.20 12.46
CA GLU A 225 -19.03 -8.49 12.25
C GLU A 225 -18.99 -7.81 10.88
N ARG A 226 -19.43 -8.52 9.85
CA ARG A 226 -19.50 -8.02 8.48
C ARG A 226 -20.44 -6.84 8.36
N VAL A 227 -21.65 -6.96 8.87
CA VAL A 227 -22.67 -5.90 8.86
C VAL A 227 -22.19 -4.68 9.64
N PHE A 228 -21.62 -4.89 10.82
CA PHE A 228 -21.08 -3.81 11.64
C PHE A 228 -20.01 -3.00 10.89
N LEU A 229 -19.02 -3.69 10.33
CA LEU A 229 -17.94 -3.04 9.58
C LEU A 229 -18.44 -2.38 8.28
N TYR A 230 -19.34 -3.02 7.57
CA TYR A 230 -19.91 -2.42 6.37
C TYR A 230 -20.60 -1.09 6.71
N ASN A 231 -21.39 -1.03 7.77
CA ASN A 231 -22.05 0.21 8.19
C ASN A 231 -21.05 1.30 8.55
N LEU A 232 -19.91 0.95 9.15
CA LEU A 232 -18.83 1.90 9.42
C LEU A 232 -18.19 2.45 8.13
N PHE A 233 -18.05 1.61 7.11
CA PHE A 233 -17.36 1.99 5.86
C PHE A 233 -18.27 2.50 4.75
N ALA A 234 -19.59 2.40 4.88
CA ALA A 234 -20.54 2.66 3.80
C ALA A 234 -20.35 4.03 3.14
N GLU A 235 -20.21 5.10 3.93
CA GLU A 235 -19.98 6.45 3.42
C GLU A 235 -18.61 6.62 2.76
N ASP A 236 -17.57 5.98 3.33
CA ASP A 236 -16.22 6.03 2.79
C ASP A 236 -16.14 5.24 1.47
N ILE A 237 -16.80 4.08 1.38
CA ILE A 237 -16.94 3.31 0.12
C ILE A 237 -17.59 4.16 -0.95
N ALA A 238 -18.71 4.84 -0.65
CA ALA A 238 -19.36 5.75 -1.58
C ALA A 238 -18.44 6.92 -2.00
N THR A 239 -17.61 7.39 -1.11
CA THR A 239 -16.60 8.41 -1.41
C THR A 239 -15.53 7.87 -2.35
N VAL A 240 -15.02 6.66 -2.12
CA VAL A 240 -14.07 5.98 -3.01
C VAL A 240 -14.68 5.78 -4.41
N GLU A 241 -15.95 5.33 -4.50
CA GLU A 241 -16.67 5.18 -5.77
C GLU A 241 -16.67 6.50 -6.55
N ARG A 242 -17.06 7.60 -5.91
CA ARG A 242 -17.08 8.94 -6.56
C ARG A 242 -15.69 9.41 -6.98
N MET A 243 -14.69 9.24 -6.12
CA MET A 243 -13.32 9.70 -6.38
C MET A 243 -12.64 8.94 -7.51
N LEU A 244 -12.89 7.63 -7.61
CA LEU A 244 -12.18 6.75 -8.52
C LEU A 244 -13.01 6.37 -9.77
N GLY A 245 -14.31 6.66 -9.78
CA GLY A 245 -15.23 6.21 -10.81
C GLY A 245 -15.44 4.69 -10.78
N TRP A 246 -15.32 4.08 -9.61
CA TRP A 246 -15.44 2.64 -9.45
C TRP A 246 -16.86 2.20 -9.14
N ASN A 247 -17.18 0.95 -9.51
CA ASN A 247 -18.28 0.19 -8.95
C ASN A 247 -17.71 -0.69 -7.83
N CYS A 248 -18.14 -0.44 -6.58
CA CYS A 248 -17.76 -1.22 -5.41
C CYS A 248 -18.95 -2.05 -4.88
N SER A 249 -19.86 -2.50 -5.74
CA SER A 249 -20.99 -3.35 -5.33
C SER A 249 -20.54 -4.64 -4.63
N ASP A 250 -19.38 -5.19 -5.02
CA ASP A 250 -18.73 -6.34 -4.39
C ASP A 250 -18.09 -6.04 -3.02
N TRP A 251 -18.06 -4.77 -2.60
CA TRP A 251 -17.66 -4.34 -1.25
C TRP A 251 -18.87 -4.15 -0.32
N LYS A 252 -20.08 -4.24 -0.86
CA LYS A 252 -21.35 -4.03 -0.14
C LYS A 252 -21.92 -5.38 0.34
N LEU A 253 -22.92 -5.32 1.21
CA LEU A 253 -23.66 -6.49 1.71
C LEU A 253 -24.61 -7.05 0.64
#